data_9cb60324463e395ac3c89414077cd919
#
_entry.id   9cb60324463e395ac3c89414077cd919
#
_cell.length_a   1.000
_cell.length_b   1.000
_cell.length_c   1.000
_cell.angle_alpha   90.00
_cell.angle_beta   90.00
_cell.angle_gamma   90.00
#
_symmetry.space_group_name_H-M   'P 1'
#
loop_
_entity.id
_entity.type
_entity.pdbx_description
1 polymer ?
#
loop_
_entity_poly.entity_id
_entity_poly.type
_entity_poly.pdbx_seq_one_letter_code
_entity_poly.pdbx_strand_id
1 'polypeptide(L)'
;MVYFKKIAAVGKYHDDQAIPDVIAYITRKDKTPSRIILGYHVDMLDIANCMIEVSKHFGKYSRIRLHHFILTFRPVDASLIPLIAHEICAYIGRTYQVVAAQHEDTPNPHLHIVFNAVSYVNGYRYRGGKEDYYELIDRMNSIIYAHGLHPLIPVKYRANINNPHE
;
A
#
# COMPACT_ATOMS: atom_id res chain seq x y z
N MET A 1 -5.38 -17.83 -2.16
CA MET A 1 -4.96 -16.94 -3.28
C MET A 1 -5.17 -15.50 -2.84
N VAL A 2 -4.15 -14.67 -2.94
CA VAL A 2 -4.21 -13.25 -2.57
C VAL A 2 -4.19 -12.41 -3.84
N TYR A 3 -5.13 -11.48 -3.97
CA TYR A 3 -5.21 -10.60 -5.14
C TYR A 3 -4.51 -9.28 -4.84
N PHE A 4 -3.75 -8.79 -5.81
CA PHE A 4 -3.03 -7.53 -5.71
C PHE A 4 -3.55 -6.51 -6.71
N LYS A 5 -3.80 -5.28 -6.24
CA LYS A 5 -4.20 -4.15 -7.07
C LYS A 5 -3.38 -2.91 -6.72
N LYS A 6 -2.72 -2.33 -7.72
CA LYS A 6 -2.15 -0.98 -7.60
C LYS A 6 -3.23 0.04 -7.94
N ILE A 7 -3.46 0.99 -7.06
CA ILE A 7 -4.33 2.13 -7.34
C ILE A 7 -3.51 3.16 -8.12
N ALA A 8 -3.74 3.20 -9.42
CA ALA A 8 -3.06 4.12 -10.33
C ALA A 8 -4.08 4.68 -11.31
N ALA A 9 -4.27 6.00 -11.27
CA ALA A 9 -5.02 6.75 -12.27
C ALA A 9 -4.19 7.96 -12.68
N VAL A 10 -4.31 8.38 -13.92
CA VAL A 10 -3.63 9.57 -14.42
C VAL A 10 -4.04 10.78 -13.58
N GLY A 11 -3.07 11.54 -13.08
CA GLY A 11 -3.29 12.70 -12.22
C GLY A 11 -3.69 12.41 -10.78
N LYS A 12 -3.95 11.15 -10.42
CA LYS A 12 -4.27 10.78 -9.04
C LYS A 12 -3.01 10.89 -8.15
N TYR A 13 -3.20 11.43 -6.96
CA TYR A 13 -2.13 11.58 -5.95
C TYR A 13 -1.00 12.54 -6.35
N HIS A 14 -1.28 13.55 -7.18
CA HIS A 14 -0.28 14.52 -7.67
C HIS A 14 -0.19 15.81 -6.87
N ASP A 15 -1.02 16.01 -5.86
CA ASP A 15 -0.99 17.16 -4.96
C ASP A 15 -0.96 16.73 -3.48
N ASP A 16 -0.68 17.69 -2.61
CA ASP A 16 -0.55 17.42 -1.17
C ASP A 16 -1.90 17.05 -0.53
N GLN A 17 -3.03 17.50 -1.11
CA GLN A 17 -4.37 17.14 -0.63
C GLN A 17 -4.67 15.65 -0.77
N ALA A 18 -4.04 14.98 -1.72
CA ALA A 18 -4.19 13.54 -1.90
C ALA A 18 -3.74 12.74 -0.66
N ILE A 19 -2.78 13.25 0.11
CA ILE A 19 -2.28 12.55 1.30
C ILE A 19 -3.34 12.49 2.39
N PRO A 20 -3.89 13.60 2.92
CA PRO A 20 -4.93 13.52 3.93
C PRO A 20 -6.18 12.80 3.44
N ASP A 21 -6.58 12.97 2.19
CA ASP A 21 -7.76 12.31 1.63
C ASP A 21 -7.63 10.78 1.64
N VAL A 22 -6.48 10.25 1.23
CA VAL A 22 -6.23 8.80 1.22
C VAL A 22 -6.09 8.26 2.64
N ILE A 23 -5.37 8.95 3.53
CA ILE A 23 -5.24 8.53 4.93
C ILE A 23 -6.61 8.51 5.59
N ALA A 24 -7.41 9.55 5.44
CA ALA A 24 -8.78 9.58 5.97
C ALA A 24 -9.65 8.42 5.43
N TYR A 25 -9.51 8.10 4.15
CA TYR A 25 -10.23 7.00 3.52
C TYR A 25 -9.86 5.64 4.08
N ILE A 26 -8.55 5.32 4.18
CA ILE A 26 -8.10 3.99 4.63
C ILE A 26 -8.27 3.78 6.14
N THR A 27 -8.31 4.85 6.94
CA THR A 27 -8.43 4.78 8.40
C THR A 27 -9.88 4.95 8.89
N ARG A 28 -10.85 4.94 8.00
CA ARG A 28 -12.27 5.10 8.35
C ARG A 28 -12.75 3.98 9.28
N LYS A 29 -13.35 4.36 10.39
CA LYS A 29 -13.81 3.44 11.45
C LYS A 29 -14.91 2.48 10.99
N ASP A 30 -15.76 2.91 10.05
CA ASP A 30 -16.84 2.10 9.47
C ASP A 30 -16.31 0.99 8.53
N LYS A 31 -15.08 1.13 8.03
CA LYS A 31 -14.43 0.15 7.15
C LYS A 31 -13.40 -0.71 7.83
N THR A 32 -12.91 -0.27 9.00
CA THR A 32 -11.88 -0.94 9.81
C THR A 32 -12.42 -1.34 11.19
N PRO A 33 -13.46 -2.18 11.29
CA PRO A 33 -14.04 -2.54 12.58
C PRO A 33 -13.04 -3.27 13.49
N SER A 34 -12.15 -4.07 12.93
CA SER A 34 -11.05 -4.71 13.65
C SER A 34 -9.96 -3.74 14.13
N ARG A 35 -10.00 -2.48 13.65
CA ARG A 35 -9.02 -1.42 13.96
C ARG A 35 -7.56 -1.80 13.72
N ILE A 36 -7.32 -2.68 12.77
CA ILE A 36 -5.95 -3.02 12.35
C ILE A 36 -5.46 -1.89 11.45
N ILE A 37 -4.75 -0.96 12.08
CA ILE A 37 -4.08 0.16 11.42
C ILE A 37 -2.64 0.16 11.93
N LEU A 38 -1.68 0.07 11.02
CA LEU A 38 -0.25 0.05 11.30
C LEU A 38 0.42 1.24 10.62
N GLY A 39 1.40 1.85 11.31
CA GLY A 39 2.23 2.91 10.74
C GLY A 39 3.70 2.69 11.07
N TYR A 40 4.57 3.00 10.10
CA TYR A 40 6.02 3.00 10.27
C TYR A 40 6.59 4.36 9.87
N HIS A 41 7.40 4.93 10.77
CA HIS A 41 8.00 6.26 10.61
C HIS A 41 6.99 7.39 10.38
N VAL A 42 5.81 7.25 10.97
CA VAL A 42 4.75 8.27 11.00
C VAL A 42 4.28 8.45 12.44
N ASP A 43 3.86 9.66 12.77
CA ASP A 43 3.04 9.90 13.95
C ASP A 43 1.60 9.47 13.63
N MET A 44 1.09 8.48 14.37
CA MET A 44 -0.26 7.95 14.14
C MET A 44 -1.36 8.97 14.45
N LEU A 45 -1.06 10.04 15.17
CA LEU A 45 -1.98 11.15 15.42
C LEU A 45 -1.98 12.20 14.30
N ASP A 46 -0.94 12.20 13.45
CA ASP A 46 -0.78 13.21 12.39
C ASP A 46 -0.05 12.66 11.16
N ILE A 47 -0.51 11.55 10.65
CA ILE A 47 0.11 10.79 9.56
C ILE A 47 0.33 11.67 8.31
N ALA A 48 -0.71 12.41 7.91
CA ALA A 48 -0.67 13.18 6.67
C ALA A 48 0.40 14.27 6.70
N ASN A 49 0.48 15.04 7.79
CA ASN A 49 1.51 16.05 7.94
C ASN A 49 2.91 15.47 8.01
N CYS A 50 3.10 14.32 8.71
CA CYS A 50 4.38 13.63 8.69
C CYS A 50 4.87 13.32 7.27
N MET A 51 3.99 12.84 6.40
CA MET A 51 4.33 12.54 5.00
C MET A 51 4.62 13.81 4.19
N ILE A 52 3.83 14.87 4.39
CA ILE A 52 4.02 16.16 3.71
C ILE A 52 5.35 16.81 4.11
N GLU A 53 5.69 16.80 5.40
CA GLU A 53 6.92 17.39 5.91
C GLU A 53 8.19 16.72 5.35
N VAL A 54 8.19 15.42 5.10
CA VAL A 54 9.30 14.75 4.40
C VAL A 54 9.48 15.30 3.00
N SER A 55 8.39 15.46 2.25
CA SER A 55 8.45 16.04 0.90
C SER A 55 8.95 17.48 0.91
N LYS A 56 8.54 18.28 1.89
CA LYS A 56 9.02 19.67 2.08
C LYS A 56 10.50 19.71 2.43
N HIS A 57 10.92 18.88 3.39
CA HIS A 57 12.32 18.80 3.82
C HIS A 57 13.28 18.56 2.65
N PHE A 58 12.91 17.69 1.73
CA PHE A 58 13.72 17.37 0.54
C PHE A 58 13.37 18.21 -0.71
N GLY A 59 12.49 19.20 -0.61
CA GLY A 59 12.09 20.03 -1.74
C GLY A 59 11.39 19.28 -2.87
N LYS A 60 10.58 18.25 -2.55
CA LYS A 60 9.94 17.35 -3.52
C LYS A 60 8.45 17.64 -3.71
N TYR A 61 8.14 18.77 -4.32
CA TYR A 61 6.75 19.27 -4.46
C TYR A 61 6.01 18.85 -5.74
N SER A 62 6.69 18.16 -6.66
CA SER A 62 6.10 17.76 -7.94
C SER A 62 5.82 16.27 -8.01
N ARG A 63 4.98 15.84 -8.97
CA ARG A 63 4.65 14.45 -9.26
C ARG A 63 3.82 13.77 -8.16
N ILE A 64 3.74 12.44 -8.23
CA ILE A 64 2.98 11.59 -7.32
C ILE A 64 3.48 11.75 -5.88
N ARG A 65 2.54 11.88 -4.94
CA ARG A 65 2.84 12.08 -3.52
C ARG A 65 2.92 10.79 -2.73
N LEU A 66 2.14 9.80 -3.12
CA LEU A 66 2.08 8.51 -2.45
C LEU A 66 1.79 7.38 -3.42
N HIS A 67 2.08 6.17 -2.99
CA HIS A 67 1.68 4.94 -3.66
C HIS A 67 0.67 4.18 -2.82
N HIS A 68 -0.34 3.61 -3.46
CA HIS A 68 -1.43 2.92 -2.80
C HIS A 68 -1.65 1.55 -3.45
N PHE A 69 -1.58 0.51 -2.64
CA PHE A 69 -1.80 -0.88 -3.03
C PHE A 69 -2.90 -1.51 -2.19
N ILE A 70 -3.57 -2.49 -2.75
CA ILE A 70 -4.60 -3.28 -2.07
C ILE A 70 -4.27 -4.75 -2.24
N LEU A 71 -4.24 -5.48 -1.12
CA LEU A 71 -4.19 -6.94 -1.09
C LEU A 71 -5.56 -7.44 -0.63
N THR A 72 -6.21 -8.31 -1.42
CA THR A 72 -7.50 -8.90 -1.08
C THR A 72 -7.31 -10.37 -0.73
N PHE A 73 -7.82 -10.77 0.41
CA PHE A 73 -7.69 -12.11 0.99
C PHE A 73 -9.02 -12.85 0.95
N ARG A 74 -8.98 -14.17 1.04
CA ARG A 74 -10.19 -14.95 1.34
C ARG A 74 -10.55 -14.76 2.81
N PRO A 75 -11.83 -14.85 3.18
CA PRO A 75 -12.25 -14.74 4.60
C PRO A 75 -11.53 -15.71 5.53
N VAL A 76 -11.26 -16.94 5.05
CA VAL A 76 -10.53 -17.97 5.82
C VAL A 76 -9.09 -17.59 6.16
N ASP A 77 -8.48 -16.68 5.39
CA ASP A 77 -7.11 -16.22 5.57
C ASP A 77 -7.02 -14.91 6.38
N ALA A 78 -8.17 -14.37 6.85
CA ALA A 78 -8.25 -13.06 7.50
C ALA A 78 -7.34 -12.93 8.74
N SER A 79 -7.16 -14.00 9.52
CA SER A 79 -6.31 -14.00 10.71
C SER A 79 -4.81 -13.79 10.41
N LEU A 80 -4.39 -13.99 9.18
CA LEU A 80 -3.01 -13.79 8.75
C LEU A 80 -2.71 -12.34 8.34
N ILE A 81 -3.75 -11.54 8.07
CA ILE A 81 -3.59 -10.17 7.57
C ILE A 81 -2.73 -9.29 8.49
N PRO A 82 -2.90 -9.29 9.83
CA PRO A 82 -2.08 -8.47 10.70
C PRO A 82 -0.59 -8.78 10.62
N LEU A 83 -0.23 -10.06 10.56
CA LEU A 83 1.16 -10.50 10.45
C LEU A 83 1.77 -10.10 9.12
N ILE A 84 1.05 -10.36 8.03
CA ILE A 84 1.47 -10.00 6.67
C ILE A 84 1.60 -8.48 6.55
N ALA A 85 0.66 -7.71 7.08
CA ALA A 85 0.71 -6.25 7.10
C ALA A 85 1.95 -5.74 7.82
N HIS A 86 2.26 -6.31 9.00
CA HIS A 86 3.44 -5.95 9.78
C HIS A 86 4.74 -6.18 8.99
N GLU A 87 4.91 -7.34 8.38
CA GLU A 87 6.12 -7.66 7.62
C GLU A 87 6.29 -6.80 6.36
N ILE A 88 5.20 -6.54 5.62
CA ILE A 88 5.23 -5.66 4.44
C ILE A 88 5.56 -4.23 4.86
N CYS A 89 4.92 -3.71 5.91
CA CYS A 89 5.20 -2.38 6.43
C CYS A 89 6.63 -2.26 6.98
N ALA A 90 7.15 -3.28 7.63
CA ALA A 90 8.54 -3.30 8.11
C ALA A 90 9.54 -3.26 6.95
N TYR A 91 9.24 -3.93 5.84
CA TYR A 91 10.08 -3.87 4.64
C TYR A 91 10.05 -2.48 3.99
N ILE A 92 8.86 -1.94 3.69
CA ILE A 92 8.71 -0.63 3.06
C ILE A 92 9.25 0.47 4.00
N GLY A 93 9.00 0.33 5.29
CA GLY A 93 9.37 1.27 6.34
C GLY A 93 10.88 1.47 6.52
N ARG A 94 11.73 0.63 5.92
CA ARG A 94 13.19 0.88 5.89
C ARG A 94 13.56 2.14 5.11
N THR A 95 12.72 2.55 4.20
CA THR A 95 13.02 3.64 3.25
C THR A 95 11.91 4.67 3.18
N TYR A 96 10.65 4.26 3.29
CA TYR A 96 9.49 5.12 3.09
C TYR A 96 8.57 5.08 4.31
N GLN A 97 7.98 6.21 4.64
CA GLN A 97 6.87 6.24 5.59
C GLN A 97 5.70 5.44 5.03
N VAL A 98 5.11 4.55 5.81
CA VAL A 98 4.06 3.65 5.34
C VAL A 98 2.96 3.49 6.38
N VAL A 99 1.74 3.38 5.90
CA VAL A 99 0.54 3.07 6.69
C VAL A 99 -0.22 1.95 6.00
N ALA A 100 -0.69 0.98 6.79
CA ALA A 100 -1.56 -0.07 6.33
C ALA A 100 -2.83 -0.13 7.18
N ALA A 101 -3.97 -0.39 6.55
CA ALA A 101 -5.26 -0.54 7.22
C ALA A 101 -6.04 -1.70 6.61
N GLN A 102 -6.59 -2.56 7.47
CA GLN A 102 -7.48 -3.65 7.05
C GLN A 102 -8.91 -3.14 6.95
N HIS A 103 -9.55 -3.38 5.81
CA HIS A 103 -10.98 -3.14 5.59
C HIS A 103 -11.75 -4.46 5.56
N GLU A 104 -12.96 -4.44 6.14
CA GLU A 104 -13.88 -5.58 6.24
C GLU A 104 -15.29 -5.24 5.73
N ASP A 105 -15.40 -4.16 4.95
CA ASP A 105 -16.67 -3.66 4.39
C ASP A 105 -17.14 -4.44 3.15
N THR A 106 -16.42 -5.48 2.78
CA THR A 106 -16.76 -6.40 1.68
C THR A 106 -16.63 -7.86 2.15
N PRO A 107 -17.24 -8.84 1.45
CA PRO A 107 -17.13 -10.25 1.80
C PRO A 107 -15.68 -10.76 1.88
N ASN A 108 -14.76 -10.15 1.13
CA ASN A 108 -13.35 -10.48 1.15
C ASN A 108 -12.58 -9.37 1.88
N PRO A 109 -11.98 -9.65 3.03
CA PRO A 109 -11.16 -8.67 3.74
C PRO A 109 -9.98 -8.22 2.89
N HIS A 110 -9.64 -6.95 2.97
CA HIS A 110 -8.55 -6.40 2.17
C HIS A 110 -7.69 -5.43 2.97
N LEU A 111 -6.41 -5.46 2.65
CA LEU A 111 -5.38 -4.64 3.26
C LEU A 111 -5.01 -3.50 2.32
N HIS A 112 -5.26 -2.27 2.73
CA HIS A 112 -4.72 -1.08 2.09
C HIS A 112 -3.31 -0.83 2.58
N ILE A 113 -2.38 -0.57 1.67
CA ILE A 113 -1.00 -0.18 1.96
C ILE A 113 -0.73 1.12 1.23
N VAL A 114 -0.43 2.16 1.98
CA VAL A 114 -0.13 3.51 1.46
C VAL A 114 1.24 3.92 1.95
N PHE A 115 2.13 4.34 1.06
CA PHE A 115 3.43 4.82 1.46
C PHE A 115 3.84 6.11 0.72
N ASN A 116 4.61 6.93 1.41
CA ASN A 116 5.14 8.18 0.88
C ASN A 116 6.02 7.90 -0.35
N ALA A 117 5.81 8.64 -1.43
CA ALA A 117 6.64 8.52 -2.61
C ALA A 117 8.07 9.02 -2.39
N VAL A 118 8.32 9.82 -1.36
CA VAL A 118 9.63 10.39 -1.03
C VAL A 118 10.22 9.65 0.16
N SER A 119 11.45 9.15 0.02
CA SER A 119 12.19 8.51 1.09
C SER A 119 12.48 9.51 2.22
N TYR A 120 12.18 9.13 3.46
CA TYR A 120 12.55 9.91 4.64
C TYR A 120 14.06 9.80 4.96
N VAL A 121 14.74 8.81 4.38
CA VAL A 121 16.17 8.57 4.61
C VAL A 121 17.05 9.50 3.77
N ASN A 122 16.74 9.65 2.49
CA ASN A 122 17.60 10.33 1.54
C ASN A 122 16.86 11.22 0.51
N GLY A 123 15.55 11.33 0.61
CA GLY A 123 14.74 12.13 -0.31
C GLY A 123 14.59 11.54 -1.72
N TYR A 124 15.11 10.35 -2.00
CA TYR A 124 14.88 9.73 -3.28
C TYR A 124 13.42 9.31 -3.44
N ARG A 125 12.93 9.43 -4.65
CA ARG A 125 11.55 9.14 -4.97
C ARG A 125 11.39 7.70 -5.47
N TYR A 126 10.45 6.97 -4.87
CA TYR A 126 9.94 5.75 -5.46
C TYR A 126 9.18 6.10 -6.75
N ARG A 127 9.73 5.71 -7.88
CA ARG A 127 9.18 6.06 -9.19
C ARG A 127 8.00 5.16 -9.57
N GLY A 128 7.96 3.95 -9.02
CA GLY A 128 6.96 2.94 -9.37
C GLY A 128 7.08 2.46 -10.80
N GLY A 129 8.28 2.54 -11.36
CA GLY A 129 8.64 1.97 -12.65
C GLY A 129 8.59 0.45 -12.62
N LYS A 130 8.89 -0.18 -13.76
CA LYS A 130 8.78 -1.63 -13.91
C LYS A 130 9.65 -2.39 -12.90
N GLU A 131 10.89 -1.95 -12.71
CA GLU A 131 11.84 -2.58 -11.77
C GLU A 131 11.38 -2.43 -10.33
N ASP A 132 11.10 -1.20 -9.86
CA ASP A 132 10.58 -0.93 -8.52
C ASP A 132 9.32 -1.75 -8.21
N TYR A 133 8.44 -1.85 -9.21
CA TYR A 133 7.18 -2.58 -9.09
C TYR A 133 7.41 -4.08 -8.90
N TYR A 134 8.27 -4.69 -9.71
CA TYR A 134 8.53 -6.13 -9.60
C TYR A 134 9.32 -6.48 -8.34
N GLU A 135 10.28 -5.66 -7.93
CA GLU A 135 10.99 -5.86 -6.66
C GLU A 135 10.02 -5.87 -5.47
N LEU A 136 9.09 -4.91 -5.42
CA LEU A 136 8.07 -4.85 -4.38
C LEU A 136 7.15 -6.07 -4.42
N ILE A 137 6.70 -6.47 -5.61
CA ILE A 137 5.84 -7.66 -5.78
C ILE A 137 6.56 -8.92 -5.35
N ASP A 138 7.82 -9.12 -5.73
CA ASP A 138 8.61 -10.28 -5.36
C ASP A 138 8.82 -10.36 -3.85
N ARG A 139 9.05 -9.22 -3.21
CA ARG A 139 9.15 -9.17 -1.75
C ARG A 139 7.83 -9.49 -1.07
N MET A 140 6.74 -8.91 -1.52
CA MET A 140 5.40 -9.22 -0.98
C MET A 140 5.05 -10.71 -1.20
N ASN A 141 5.38 -11.27 -2.36
CA ASN A 141 5.18 -12.69 -2.65
C ASN A 141 5.97 -13.57 -1.69
N SER A 142 7.21 -13.23 -1.38
CA SER A 142 8.03 -13.97 -0.42
C SER A 142 7.39 -13.98 0.97
N ILE A 143 6.85 -12.85 1.43
CA ILE A 143 6.15 -12.74 2.70
C ILE A 143 4.88 -13.59 2.68
N ILE A 144 4.04 -13.46 1.66
CA ILE A 144 2.77 -14.18 1.53
C ILE A 144 3.01 -15.70 1.48
N TYR A 145 4.02 -16.14 0.73
CA TYR A 145 4.40 -17.53 0.64
C TYR A 145 4.89 -18.09 1.98
N ALA A 146 5.66 -17.31 2.76
CA ALA A 146 6.12 -17.71 4.09
C ALA A 146 4.97 -17.96 5.08
N HIS A 147 3.81 -17.33 4.85
CA HIS A 147 2.56 -17.58 5.62
C HIS A 147 1.68 -18.70 5.02
N GLY A 148 2.21 -19.51 4.10
CA GLY A 148 1.49 -20.64 3.49
C GLY A 148 0.41 -20.24 2.48
N LEU A 149 0.42 -18.99 2.00
CA LEU A 149 -0.51 -18.52 0.99
C LEU A 149 0.11 -18.58 -0.41
N HIS A 150 -0.74 -18.68 -1.43
CA HIS A 150 -0.28 -18.63 -2.82
C HIS A 150 0.16 -17.22 -3.20
N PRO A 151 1.21 -17.09 -4.05
CA PRO A 151 1.69 -15.79 -4.51
C PRO A 151 0.62 -14.90 -5.11
N LEU A 152 0.88 -13.59 -5.07
CA LEU A 152 0.00 -12.56 -5.61
C LEU A 152 -0.20 -12.73 -7.11
N ILE A 153 -1.46 -12.66 -7.54
CA ILE A 153 -1.79 -12.50 -8.94
C ILE A 153 -2.17 -11.03 -9.15
N PRO A 154 -1.37 -10.26 -9.89
CA PRO A 154 -1.75 -8.90 -10.28
C PRO A 154 -3.06 -8.92 -11.04
N VAL A 155 -4.00 -8.04 -10.69
CA VAL A 155 -5.32 -7.98 -11.33
C VAL A 155 -5.23 -7.78 -12.85
N LYS A 156 -4.17 -7.13 -13.34
CA LYS A 156 -3.89 -6.99 -14.78
C LYS A 156 -3.71 -8.33 -15.52
N TYR A 157 -3.12 -9.34 -14.87
CA TYR A 157 -2.94 -10.65 -15.50
C TYR A 157 -4.26 -11.43 -15.61
N ARG A 158 -5.24 -11.15 -14.75
CA ARG A 158 -6.56 -11.78 -14.83
C ARG A 158 -7.37 -11.33 -16.05
N ALA A 159 -7.27 -10.05 -16.39
CA ALA A 159 -7.94 -9.54 -17.60
C ALA A 159 -7.39 -10.21 -18.88
N ASN A 160 -6.08 -10.47 -18.91
CA ASN A 160 -5.43 -11.09 -20.07
C ASN A 160 -5.64 -12.61 -20.17
N ILE A 161 -5.92 -13.30 -19.05
CA ILE A 161 -6.22 -14.76 -19.07
C ILE A 161 -7.63 -15.02 -19.58
N ASN A 162 -8.56 -14.09 -19.34
CA ASN A 162 -9.95 -14.20 -19.76
C ASN A 162 -10.22 -13.60 -21.16
N ASN A 163 -9.23 -12.97 -21.79
CA ASN A 163 -9.34 -12.41 -23.14
C ASN A 163 -8.07 -12.71 -23.95
N PRO A 164 -7.94 -13.96 -24.47
CA PRO A 164 -6.75 -14.35 -25.24
C PRO A 164 -6.67 -13.71 -26.65
N HIS A 165 -7.58 -12.79 -26.99
CA HIS A 165 -7.71 -12.19 -28.33
C HIS A 165 -7.78 -10.66 -28.38
N GLU A 166 -7.27 -9.95 -27.35
CA GLU A 166 -6.98 -8.51 -27.43
C GLU A 166 -5.50 -8.20 -27.20
#